data_12940484ff7255d2ce3ed06aa1c9335b
#
_entry.id   12940484ff7255d2ce3ed06aa1c9335b
#
_cell.length_a   1.000
_cell.length_b   1.000
_cell.length_c   1.000
_cell.angle_alpha   90.00
_cell.angle_beta   90.00
_cell.angle_gamma   90.00
#
_symmetry.space_group_name_H-M   'P 1'
#
loop_
_entity.id
_entity.type
_entity.pdbx_description
1 polymer ?
#
loop_
_entity_poly.entity_id
_entity_poly.type
_entity_poly.pdbx_seq_one_letter_code
_entity_poly.pdbx_strand_id
1 'polypeptide(L)'
;MTCKKVDTMNYVVAFLEKLVNTPSPSGFTDEVMALVEKEAAGFGFLSHYSRKGGLIIEVPGNTDAVLGLSAHVDTLGAMVRSISSEGMLRIVPVGGFMMESIEGMYCKVHTRTGKVYTGTILTKEPSVHTYDDAKTLER
;
A
#
# COMPACT_ATOMS: atom_id res chain seq x y z
N MET A 1 -9.30 11.95 -34.10
CA MET A 1 -9.08 10.97 -33.02
C MET A 1 -10.41 10.62 -32.39
N THR A 2 -10.92 9.43 -32.67
CA THR A 2 -12.20 8.94 -32.08
C THR A 2 -11.93 8.59 -30.62
N CYS A 3 -12.41 9.41 -29.71
CA CYS A 3 -12.45 9.08 -28.29
C CYS A 3 -13.31 7.81 -28.12
N LYS A 4 -12.66 6.66 -27.90
CA LYS A 4 -13.39 5.46 -27.47
C LYS A 4 -14.12 5.86 -26.18
N LYS A 5 -15.46 5.76 -26.16
CA LYS A 5 -16.22 5.82 -24.92
C LYS A 5 -15.74 4.68 -24.02
N VAL A 6 -14.78 4.97 -23.16
CA VAL A 6 -14.42 4.07 -22.06
C VAL A 6 -15.64 4.09 -21.15
N ASP A 7 -16.17 2.91 -20.82
CA ASP A 7 -17.15 2.80 -19.74
C ASP A 7 -16.41 3.23 -18.46
N THR A 8 -16.62 4.50 -18.10
CA THR A 8 -15.86 5.19 -17.05
C THR A 8 -15.96 4.46 -15.72
N MET A 9 -17.11 3.87 -15.41
CA MET A 9 -17.30 3.15 -14.16
C MET A 9 -16.50 1.86 -14.14
N ASN A 10 -16.53 1.05 -15.19
CA ASN A 10 -15.76 -0.17 -15.28
C ASN A 10 -14.24 0.10 -15.29
N TYR A 11 -13.81 1.20 -15.93
CA TYR A 11 -12.43 1.63 -15.90
C TYR A 11 -11.97 2.00 -14.48
N VAL A 12 -12.74 2.83 -13.76
CA VAL A 12 -12.41 3.29 -12.40
C VAL A 12 -12.31 2.09 -11.45
N VAL A 13 -13.27 1.17 -11.50
CA VAL A 13 -13.26 -0.04 -10.66
C VAL A 13 -12.06 -0.92 -10.98
N ALA A 14 -11.78 -1.17 -12.25
CA ALA A 14 -10.65 -2.02 -12.66
C ALA A 14 -9.28 -1.40 -12.29
N PHE A 15 -9.16 -0.07 -12.37
CA PHE A 15 -7.92 0.61 -11.96
C PHE A 15 -7.77 0.65 -10.44
N LEU A 16 -8.85 0.89 -9.71
CA LEU A 16 -8.87 0.82 -8.25
C LEU A 16 -8.46 -0.58 -7.76
N GLU A 17 -8.98 -1.64 -8.39
CA GLU A 17 -8.59 -3.01 -8.06
C GLU A 17 -7.08 -3.23 -8.21
N LYS A 18 -6.47 -2.71 -9.28
CA LYS A 18 -5.01 -2.78 -9.47
C LYS A 18 -4.26 -2.02 -8.37
N LEU A 19 -4.72 -0.81 -8.02
CA LEU A 19 -4.10 0.02 -6.98
C LEU A 19 -4.12 -0.68 -5.61
N VAL A 20 -5.28 -1.17 -5.17
CA VAL A 20 -5.43 -1.77 -3.83
C VAL A 20 -4.76 -3.15 -3.72
N ASN A 21 -4.50 -3.84 -4.84
CA ASN A 21 -3.77 -5.11 -4.86
C ASN A 21 -2.25 -4.93 -5.05
N THR A 22 -1.78 -3.71 -5.31
CA THR A 22 -0.34 -3.41 -5.39
C THR A 22 0.17 -3.04 -4.00
N PRO A 23 1.13 -3.77 -3.42
CA PRO A 23 1.67 -3.45 -2.10
C PRO A 23 2.26 -2.04 -2.04
N SER A 24 1.76 -1.23 -1.10
CA SER A 24 2.14 0.18 -0.99
C SER A 24 2.18 0.73 0.44
N PRO A 25 2.70 0.00 1.46
CA PRO A 25 2.89 0.61 2.77
C PRO A 25 3.73 1.88 2.66
N SER A 26 3.46 2.90 3.50
CA SER A 26 4.22 4.15 3.49
C SER A 26 5.74 3.88 3.55
N GLY A 27 6.48 4.44 2.59
CA GLY A 27 7.92 4.20 2.40
C GLY A 27 8.25 2.98 1.51
N PHE A 28 7.24 2.24 1.02
CA PHE A 28 7.40 1.15 0.05
C PHE A 28 6.38 1.33 -1.07
N THR A 29 6.49 2.43 -1.82
CA THR A 29 5.46 2.88 -2.79
C THR A 29 5.93 2.87 -4.24
N ASP A 30 7.15 2.43 -4.53
CA ASP A 30 7.75 2.53 -5.87
C ASP A 30 6.90 1.81 -6.93
N GLU A 31 6.39 0.62 -6.60
CA GLU A 31 5.61 -0.21 -7.53
C GLU A 31 4.25 0.45 -7.86
N VAL A 32 3.53 0.94 -6.85
CA VAL A 32 2.24 1.59 -7.05
C VAL A 32 2.41 2.94 -7.76
N MET A 33 3.48 3.68 -7.46
CA MET A 33 3.79 4.94 -8.14
C MET A 33 4.10 4.72 -9.62
N ALA A 34 4.88 3.68 -9.96
CA ALA A 34 5.13 3.30 -11.35
C ALA A 34 3.84 2.86 -12.08
N LEU A 35 2.92 2.20 -11.38
CA LEU A 35 1.61 1.87 -11.92
C LEU A 35 0.80 3.12 -12.28
N VAL A 36 0.76 4.12 -11.40
CA VAL A 36 0.07 5.40 -11.64
C VAL A 36 0.73 6.18 -12.78
N GLU A 37 2.06 6.26 -12.80
CA GLU A 37 2.82 6.91 -13.85
C GLU A 37 2.52 6.31 -15.23
N LYS A 38 2.55 4.97 -15.32
CA LYS A 38 2.22 4.25 -16.54
C LYS A 38 0.80 4.52 -17.02
N GLU A 39 -0.15 4.61 -16.11
CA GLU A 39 -1.55 4.91 -16.44
C GLU A 39 -1.68 6.35 -16.97
N ALA A 40 -1.04 7.33 -16.31
CA ALA A 40 -0.99 8.71 -16.78
C ALA A 40 -0.38 8.84 -18.19
N ALA A 41 0.71 8.13 -18.44
CA ALA A 41 1.34 8.06 -19.76
C ALA A 41 0.42 7.44 -20.81
N GLY A 42 -0.42 6.47 -20.42
CA GLY A 42 -1.45 5.87 -21.29
C GLY A 42 -2.50 6.86 -21.77
N PHE A 43 -2.76 7.93 -21.01
CA PHE A 43 -3.60 9.07 -21.40
C PHE A 43 -2.83 10.16 -22.15
N GLY A 44 -1.52 10.03 -22.30
CA GLY A 44 -0.66 11.01 -22.94
C GLY A 44 -0.29 12.19 -22.03
N PHE A 45 -0.45 12.04 -20.70
CA PHE A 45 -0.07 13.08 -19.74
C PHE A 45 1.42 12.99 -19.42
N LEU A 46 2.04 14.15 -19.24
CA LEU A 46 3.41 14.25 -18.75
C LEU A 46 3.42 14.08 -17.23
N SER A 47 4.46 13.44 -16.72
CA SER A 47 4.65 13.28 -15.29
C SER A 47 6.12 13.36 -14.89
N HIS A 48 6.37 13.74 -13.64
CA HIS A 48 7.70 13.76 -13.05
C HIS A 48 7.63 13.55 -11.54
N TYR A 49 8.72 13.08 -10.95
CA TYR A 49 8.81 12.89 -9.51
C TYR A 49 9.37 14.12 -8.80
N SER A 50 8.74 14.48 -7.71
CA SER A 50 9.30 15.43 -6.76
C SER A 50 10.50 14.83 -6.01
N ARG A 51 11.31 15.67 -5.33
CA ARG A 51 12.43 15.18 -4.52
C ARG A 51 12.05 14.26 -3.37
N LYS A 52 10.77 14.26 -2.96
CA LYS A 52 10.24 13.41 -1.88
C LYS A 52 9.48 12.18 -2.41
N GLY A 53 9.57 11.89 -3.72
CA GLY A 53 8.94 10.73 -4.33
C GLY A 53 7.45 10.90 -4.67
N GLY A 54 6.88 12.10 -4.51
CA GLY A 54 5.51 12.37 -5.00
C GLY A 54 5.50 12.49 -6.51
N LEU A 55 4.57 11.83 -7.18
CA LEU A 55 4.36 11.94 -8.62
C LEU A 55 3.48 13.15 -8.94
N ILE A 56 3.96 14.00 -9.81
CA ILE A 56 3.24 15.16 -10.34
C ILE A 56 2.84 14.84 -11.77
N ILE A 57 1.54 14.91 -12.05
CA ILE A 57 0.97 14.63 -13.37
C ILE A 57 0.40 15.95 -13.90
N GLU A 58 0.83 16.35 -15.09
CA GLU A 58 0.39 17.57 -15.73
C GLU A 58 -0.72 17.26 -16.74
N VAL A 59 -1.92 17.76 -16.48
CA VAL A 59 -3.06 17.64 -17.37
C VAL A 59 -3.27 18.99 -18.07
N PRO A 60 -3.10 19.09 -19.40
CA PRO A 60 -3.29 20.32 -20.12
C PRO A 60 -4.71 20.89 -19.96
N GLY A 61 -4.81 22.16 -19.70
CA GLY A 61 -6.06 22.92 -19.59
C GLY A 61 -6.21 23.95 -20.70
N ASN A 62 -7.36 24.60 -20.74
CA ASN A 62 -7.70 25.65 -21.73
C ASN A 62 -7.62 27.06 -21.15
N THR A 63 -7.14 27.22 -19.94
CA THR A 63 -7.04 28.51 -19.23
C THR A 63 -5.68 28.63 -18.55
N ASP A 64 -5.28 29.86 -18.20
CA ASP A 64 -4.06 30.12 -17.42
C ASP A 64 -4.21 29.80 -15.94
N ALA A 65 -5.43 29.44 -15.48
CA ALA A 65 -5.69 29.04 -14.11
C ALA A 65 -5.22 27.62 -13.87
N VAL A 66 -4.45 27.43 -12.79
CA VAL A 66 -3.97 26.09 -12.36
C VAL A 66 -4.83 25.57 -11.24
N LEU A 67 -5.40 24.37 -11.43
CA LEU A 67 -6.09 23.63 -10.39
C LEU A 67 -5.19 22.49 -9.90
N GLY A 68 -4.85 22.50 -8.61
CA GLY A 68 -4.11 21.42 -7.97
C GLY A 68 -5.05 20.39 -7.31
N LEU A 69 -4.90 19.11 -7.67
CA LEU A 69 -5.54 17.99 -6.98
C LEU A 69 -4.47 17.17 -6.27
N SER A 70 -4.73 16.76 -5.04
CA SER A 70 -3.82 15.94 -4.25
C SER A 70 -4.52 14.69 -3.75
N ALA A 71 -3.84 13.56 -3.88
CA ALA A 71 -4.28 12.27 -3.37
C ALA A 71 -3.07 11.47 -2.89
N HIS A 72 -3.32 10.33 -2.21
CA HIS A 72 -2.26 9.41 -1.82
C HIS A 72 -2.59 7.98 -2.23
N VAL A 73 -1.56 7.18 -2.44
CA VAL A 73 -1.64 5.77 -2.82
C VAL A 73 -1.02 4.84 -1.78
N ASP A 74 -0.38 5.41 -0.75
CA ASP A 74 0.17 4.60 0.32
C ASP A 74 -0.93 4.03 1.22
N THR A 75 -0.69 2.82 1.67
CA THR A 75 -1.59 2.04 2.50
C THR A 75 -0.98 1.76 3.86
N LEU A 76 -1.80 1.20 4.74
CA LEU A 76 -1.34 0.63 5.99
C LEU A 76 -0.48 -0.61 5.72
N GLY A 77 0.43 -0.90 6.63
CA GLY A 77 1.27 -2.08 6.57
C GLY A 77 2.10 -2.27 7.83
N ALA A 78 3.15 -3.05 7.73
CA ALA A 78 4.07 -3.26 8.84
C ALA A 78 5.50 -3.40 8.34
N MET A 79 6.44 -3.10 9.23
CA MET A 79 7.88 -3.26 8.96
C MET A 79 8.45 -4.29 9.93
N VAL A 80 9.32 -5.16 9.42
CA VAL A 80 10.05 -6.12 10.27
C VAL A 80 11.07 -5.36 11.12
N ARG A 81 10.92 -5.45 12.44
CA ARG A 81 11.84 -4.87 13.41
C ARG A 81 13.01 -5.80 13.73
N SER A 82 12.72 -7.08 13.91
CA SER A 82 13.73 -8.10 14.23
C SER A 82 13.24 -9.51 13.90
N ILE A 83 14.17 -10.44 13.90
CA ILE A 83 13.90 -11.88 13.77
C ILE A 83 14.34 -12.53 15.08
N SER A 84 13.46 -13.32 15.70
CA SER A 84 13.78 -14.06 16.92
C SER A 84 14.72 -15.23 16.62
N SER A 85 15.31 -15.82 17.68
CA SER A 85 16.10 -17.06 17.58
C SER A 85 15.31 -18.25 17.03
N GLU A 86 13.99 -18.21 17.17
CA GLU A 86 13.04 -19.23 16.67
C GLU A 86 12.59 -18.96 15.24
N GLY A 87 13.12 -17.91 14.59
CA GLY A 87 12.76 -17.54 13.22
C GLY A 87 11.47 -16.74 13.09
N MET A 88 10.84 -16.32 14.19
CA MET A 88 9.63 -15.49 14.15
C MET A 88 9.98 -14.04 13.88
N LEU A 89 9.17 -13.37 13.05
CA LEU A 89 9.33 -11.96 12.75
C LEU A 89 8.59 -11.11 13.80
N ARG A 90 9.29 -10.15 14.39
CA ARG A 90 8.67 -9.07 15.16
C ARG A 90 8.44 -7.89 14.23
N ILE A 91 7.20 -7.40 14.20
CA ILE A 91 6.78 -6.32 13.31
C ILE A 91 6.42 -5.07 14.10
N VAL A 92 6.52 -3.92 13.45
CA VAL A 92 5.98 -2.63 13.91
C VAL A 92 4.99 -2.10 12.88
N PRO A 93 3.87 -1.50 13.31
CA PRO A 93 2.92 -0.92 12.38
C PRO A 93 3.55 0.21 11.54
N VAL A 94 3.11 0.29 10.29
CA VAL A 94 3.31 1.45 9.42
C VAL A 94 1.94 2.04 9.16
N GLY A 95 1.70 3.23 9.70
CA GLY A 95 0.39 3.84 9.80
C GLY A 95 -0.35 3.48 11.09
N GLY A 96 -1.54 4.06 11.28
CA GLY A 96 -2.35 3.88 12.49
C GLY A 96 -3.45 2.84 12.30
N PHE A 97 -3.34 1.69 12.96
CA PHE A 97 -4.38 0.66 13.04
C PHE A 97 -4.24 -0.15 14.33
N MET A 98 -5.29 -0.84 14.72
CA MET A 98 -5.27 -1.73 15.86
C MET A 98 -4.69 -3.08 15.46
N MET A 99 -3.72 -3.60 16.21
CA MET A 99 -3.05 -4.87 15.89
C MET A 99 -4.03 -6.05 15.86
N GLU A 100 -5.06 -5.99 16.69
CA GLU A 100 -6.12 -6.99 16.76
C GLU A 100 -6.90 -7.11 15.45
N SER A 101 -6.96 -6.04 14.64
CA SER A 101 -7.66 -6.04 13.35
C SER A 101 -6.97 -6.88 12.27
N ILE A 102 -5.71 -7.24 12.47
CA ILE A 102 -4.90 -8.02 11.51
C ILE A 102 -4.53 -9.41 12.03
N GLU A 103 -4.97 -9.75 13.23
CA GLU A 103 -4.72 -11.09 13.79
C GLU A 103 -5.31 -12.18 12.90
N GLY A 104 -4.52 -13.21 12.65
CA GLY A 104 -4.90 -14.33 11.77
C GLY A 104 -4.85 -14.03 10.28
N MET A 105 -4.57 -12.80 9.89
CA MET A 105 -4.51 -12.43 8.48
C MET A 105 -3.23 -12.92 7.80
N TYR A 106 -3.36 -13.27 6.52
CA TYR A 106 -2.20 -13.53 5.68
C TYR A 106 -1.49 -12.23 5.32
N CYS A 107 -0.16 -12.29 5.29
CA CYS A 107 0.67 -11.17 4.86
C CYS A 107 1.73 -11.61 3.85
N LYS A 108 2.22 -10.65 3.08
CA LYS A 108 3.40 -10.80 2.21
C LYS A 108 4.56 -10.06 2.85
N VAL A 109 5.68 -10.77 3.01
CA VAL A 109 6.92 -10.20 3.53
C VAL A 109 7.89 -9.98 2.37
N HIS A 110 8.10 -8.73 2.02
CA HIS A 110 9.01 -8.32 0.95
C HIS A 110 10.42 -8.14 1.53
N THR A 111 11.40 -8.84 0.96
CA THR A 111 12.79 -8.74 1.38
C THR A 111 13.54 -7.70 0.53
N ARG A 112 14.68 -7.22 1.04
CA ARG A 112 15.57 -6.31 0.30
C ARG A 112 16.16 -6.93 -0.97
N THR A 113 16.17 -8.27 -1.07
CA THR A 113 16.65 -9.00 -2.24
C THR A 113 15.55 -9.25 -3.28
N GLY A 114 14.35 -8.69 -3.07
CA GLY A 114 13.21 -8.87 -3.97
C GLY A 114 12.44 -10.19 -3.77
N LYS A 115 12.88 -11.06 -2.83
CA LYS A 115 12.14 -12.28 -2.53
C LYS A 115 10.92 -11.98 -1.67
N VAL A 116 9.79 -12.60 -1.98
CA VAL A 116 8.53 -12.45 -1.25
C VAL A 116 8.17 -13.76 -0.56
N TYR A 117 7.84 -13.67 0.72
CA TYR A 117 7.35 -14.80 1.51
C TYR A 117 5.91 -14.53 1.93
N THR A 118 5.11 -15.58 2.03
CA THR A 118 3.78 -15.51 2.64
C THR A 118 3.88 -15.92 4.10
N GLY A 119 3.20 -15.20 4.98
CA GLY A 119 3.13 -15.49 6.41
C GLY A 119 1.73 -15.26 6.94
N THR A 120 1.52 -15.66 8.19
CA THR A 120 0.33 -15.35 8.96
C THR A 120 0.71 -14.49 10.15
N ILE A 121 -0.08 -13.46 10.42
CA ILE A 121 0.12 -12.59 11.58
C ILE A 121 -0.54 -13.27 12.78
N LEU A 122 0.27 -13.59 13.78
CA LEU A 122 -0.19 -14.25 15.00
C LEU A 122 0.12 -13.36 16.20
N THR A 123 -0.77 -13.34 17.17
CA THR A 123 -0.46 -12.83 18.50
C THR A 123 0.47 -13.78 19.22
N LYS A 124 1.21 -13.27 20.20
CA LYS A 124 2.09 -14.09 21.03
C LYS A 124 1.28 -15.15 21.81
N GLU A 125 0.05 -14.85 22.12
CA GLU A 125 -0.84 -15.62 22.98
C GLU A 125 -2.22 -15.82 22.30
N PRO A 126 -2.32 -16.80 21.37
CA PRO A 126 -3.48 -16.90 20.48
C PRO A 126 -4.73 -17.49 21.14
N SER A 127 -4.67 -17.98 22.40
CA SER A 127 -5.81 -18.65 23.05
C SER A 127 -6.02 -18.18 24.47
N VAL A 128 -7.22 -17.68 24.75
CA VAL A 128 -7.68 -17.32 26.11
C VAL A 128 -7.69 -18.50 27.08
N HIS A 129 -7.70 -19.75 26.58
CA HIS A 129 -7.67 -20.96 27.39
C HIS A 129 -6.26 -21.35 27.84
N THR A 130 -5.22 -20.75 27.25
CA THR A 130 -3.82 -21.06 27.56
C THR A 130 -3.20 -20.02 28.49
N TYR A 131 -3.85 -18.87 28.66
CA TYR A 131 -3.34 -17.74 29.44
C TYR A 131 -4.42 -17.21 30.37
N ASP A 132 -4.09 -17.12 31.64
CA ASP A 132 -5.00 -16.67 32.70
C ASP A 132 -5.36 -15.19 32.66
N ASP A 133 -4.72 -14.40 31.78
CA ASP A 133 -4.91 -12.97 31.76
C ASP A 133 -5.10 -12.39 30.33
N ALA A 134 -6.38 -12.37 29.91
CA ALA A 134 -6.79 -11.66 28.69
C ALA A 134 -6.54 -10.14 28.74
N LYS A 135 -6.04 -9.60 29.89
CA LYS A 135 -5.74 -8.19 30.09
C LYS A 135 -4.32 -7.80 29.70
N THR A 136 -3.45 -8.76 29.44
CA THR A 136 -2.05 -8.54 29.07
C THR A 136 -1.77 -8.63 27.57
N LEU A 137 -2.73 -8.35 26.71
CA LEU A 137 -2.46 -8.00 25.32
C LEU A 137 -1.69 -6.66 25.31
N GLU A 138 -0.44 -6.71 25.73
CA GLU A 138 0.45 -5.56 25.67
C GLU A 138 0.75 -5.22 24.20
N ARG A 139 0.53 -3.97 23.89
CA ARG A 139 0.79 -3.25 22.63
C ARG A 139 2.25 -3.31 22.20
#